data_6729e57fb3006cd59f6359307fdcbf9d
#
_entry.id   6729e57fb3006cd59f6359307fdcbf9d
#
_cell.length_a   1.000
_cell.length_b   1.000
_cell.length_c   1.000
_cell.angle_alpha   90.00
_cell.angle_beta   90.00
_cell.angle_gamma   90.00
#
_symmetry.space_group_name_H-M   'P 1'
#
loop_
_entity.id
_entity.type
_entity.pdbx_description
1 polymer ?
#
loop_
_entity_poly.entity_id
_entity_poly.type
_entity_poly.pdbx_seq_one_letter_code
_entity_poly.pdbx_strand_id
1 'polypeptide(L)'
;LYIITPFTSVVQGLRKAIGTYANRNKNSALAVSTSLGEWLYDNIGTVHKFQGKEANEVIFVLGCDETQKDRYAVKGFVNSNIVNVAVTRAKYRVYIVGNSKVWEKNEYINEAKAIIDILTIENTTELA
;
A
#
# COMPACT_ATOMS: atom_id res chain seq x y z
N LEU A 1 -11.76 -1.16 -4.52
CA LEU A 1 -10.47 -0.72 -3.99
C LEU A 1 -9.64 -1.93 -3.56
N TYR A 2 -8.42 -2.01 -4.03
CA TYR A 2 -7.42 -2.95 -3.51
C TYR A 2 -6.30 -2.19 -2.82
N ILE A 3 -5.81 -2.75 -1.72
CA ILE A 3 -4.59 -2.29 -1.06
C ILE A 3 -3.56 -3.39 -1.26
N ILE A 4 -2.54 -3.08 -2.05
CA ILE A 4 -1.53 -4.04 -2.50
C ILE A 4 -0.18 -3.66 -1.90
N THR A 5 0.55 -4.64 -1.41
CA THR A 5 1.90 -4.44 -0.90
C THR A 5 2.82 -5.57 -1.37
N PRO A 6 4.12 -5.32 -1.51
CA PRO A 6 5.08 -6.40 -1.83
C PRO A 6 5.29 -7.40 -0.68
N PHE A 7 4.96 -7.02 0.55
CA PHE A 7 5.39 -7.76 1.75
C PHE A 7 4.24 -8.29 2.59
N THR A 8 4.29 -9.59 2.94
CA THR A 8 3.29 -10.25 3.79
C THR A 8 3.16 -9.60 5.17
N SER A 9 4.27 -9.18 5.77
CA SER A 9 4.25 -8.50 7.07
C SER A 9 3.48 -7.17 7.03
N VAL A 10 3.56 -6.46 5.92
CA VAL A 10 2.80 -5.22 5.71
C VAL A 10 1.31 -5.51 5.56
N VAL A 11 0.94 -6.60 4.90
CA VAL A 11 -0.47 -7.05 4.79
C VAL A 11 -1.08 -7.23 6.19
N GLN A 12 -0.39 -7.93 7.05
CA GLN A 12 -0.86 -8.18 8.42
C GLN A 12 -0.96 -6.89 9.24
N GLY A 13 0.04 -6.02 9.13
CA GLY A 13 0.04 -4.72 9.78
C GLY A 13 -1.09 -3.81 9.32
N LEU A 14 -1.38 -3.77 8.04
CA LEU A 14 -2.47 -2.99 7.47
C LEU A 14 -3.84 -3.50 7.93
N ARG A 15 -4.07 -4.81 7.90
CA ARG A 15 -5.32 -5.41 8.37
C ARG A 15 -5.56 -5.07 9.84
N LYS A 16 -4.53 -5.20 10.68
CA LYS A 16 -4.62 -4.86 12.10
C LYS A 16 -4.89 -3.38 12.32
N ALA A 17 -4.16 -2.51 11.65
CA ALA A 17 -4.30 -1.06 11.79
C ALA A 17 -5.68 -0.56 11.37
N ILE A 18 -6.19 -1.03 10.24
CA ILE A 18 -7.51 -0.65 9.73
C ILE A 18 -8.61 -1.20 10.65
N GLY A 19 -8.50 -2.45 11.09
CA GLY A 19 -9.45 -3.03 12.04
C GLY A 19 -9.50 -2.28 13.36
N THR A 20 -8.35 -1.90 13.89
CA THR A 20 -8.26 -1.10 15.13
C THR A 20 -8.86 0.29 14.94
N TYR A 21 -8.56 0.95 13.83
CA TYR A 21 -9.14 2.27 13.50
C TYR A 21 -10.67 2.19 13.40
N ALA A 22 -11.21 1.21 12.72
CA ALA A 22 -12.65 1.03 12.58
C ALA A 22 -13.34 0.79 13.93
N ASN A 23 -12.72 0.00 14.82
CA ASN A 23 -13.26 -0.23 16.16
C ASN A 23 -13.26 1.01 17.04
N ARG A 24 -12.27 1.89 16.89
CA ARG A 24 -12.21 3.17 17.61
C ARG A 24 -13.19 4.20 17.06
N ASN A 25 -13.50 4.14 15.78
CA ASN A 25 -14.35 5.09 15.07
C ASN A 25 -15.66 4.42 14.64
N LYS A 26 -16.45 3.96 15.63
CA LYS A 26 -17.68 3.17 15.41
C LYS A 26 -18.75 3.86 14.55
N ASN A 27 -18.66 5.18 14.38
CA ASN A 27 -19.58 5.94 13.52
C ASN A 27 -19.05 6.11 12.08
N SER A 28 -17.88 5.58 11.78
CA SER A 28 -17.36 5.58 10.41
C SER A 28 -18.08 4.56 9.53
N ALA A 29 -18.09 4.78 8.23
CA ALA A 29 -18.66 3.83 7.26
C ALA A 29 -18.00 2.44 7.35
N LEU A 30 -16.71 2.39 7.74
CA LEU A 30 -15.98 1.14 7.96
C LEU A 30 -16.49 0.35 9.16
N ALA A 31 -16.86 1.05 10.25
CA ALA A 31 -17.35 0.40 11.47
C ALA A 31 -18.76 -0.17 11.31
N VAL A 32 -19.56 0.37 10.42
CA VAL A 32 -20.94 -0.07 10.16
C VAL A 32 -20.98 -1.34 9.32
N SER A 33 -19.90 -1.68 8.64
CA SER A 33 -19.84 -2.88 7.80
C SER A 33 -19.71 -4.14 8.66
N THR A 34 -20.73 -5.00 8.65
CA THR A 34 -20.70 -6.33 9.31
C THR A 34 -19.71 -7.28 8.63
N SER A 35 -19.23 -6.95 7.43
CA SER A 35 -18.31 -7.75 6.64
C SER A 35 -16.90 -7.17 6.59
N LEU A 36 -16.52 -6.30 7.54
CA LEU A 36 -15.18 -5.68 7.56
C LEU A 36 -14.05 -6.71 7.53
N GLY A 37 -14.17 -7.78 8.31
CA GLY A 37 -13.15 -8.84 8.34
C GLY A 37 -12.96 -9.49 6.97
N GLU A 38 -14.04 -9.80 6.27
CA GLU A 38 -14.00 -10.33 4.90
C GLU A 38 -13.39 -9.32 3.93
N TRP A 39 -13.79 -8.06 4.04
CA TRP A 39 -13.25 -7.00 3.20
C TRP A 39 -11.73 -6.84 3.38
N LEU A 40 -11.26 -6.83 4.62
CA LEU A 40 -9.84 -6.75 4.94
C LEU A 40 -9.06 -7.93 4.35
N TYR A 41 -9.65 -9.13 4.43
CA TYR A 41 -9.05 -10.33 3.85
C TYR A 41 -9.03 -10.28 2.33
N ASP A 42 -10.13 -9.88 1.70
CA ASP A 42 -10.29 -9.93 0.25
C ASP A 42 -9.58 -8.80 -0.49
N ASN A 43 -9.48 -7.62 0.13
CA ASN A 43 -9.03 -6.39 -0.54
C ASN A 43 -7.64 -5.91 -0.13
N ILE A 44 -7.01 -6.54 0.85
CA ILE A 44 -5.62 -6.28 1.24
C ILE A 44 -4.80 -7.54 1.03
N GLY A 45 -3.72 -7.43 0.28
CA GLY A 45 -2.88 -8.58 0.02
C GLY A 45 -1.59 -8.23 -0.70
N THR A 46 -0.80 -9.27 -0.96
CA THR A 46 0.39 -9.14 -1.79
C THR A 46 0.03 -9.10 -3.27
N VAL A 47 0.99 -8.72 -4.08
CA VAL A 47 0.85 -8.63 -5.54
C VAL A 47 0.30 -9.93 -6.15
N HIS A 48 0.75 -11.08 -5.65
CA HIS A 48 0.32 -12.39 -6.16
C HIS A 48 -1.18 -12.65 -5.98
N LYS A 49 -1.77 -12.18 -4.89
CA LYS A 49 -3.20 -12.32 -4.62
C LYS A 49 -4.07 -11.67 -5.70
N PHE A 50 -3.62 -10.56 -6.24
CA PHE A 50 -4.39 -9.74 -7.18
C PHE A 50 -4.04 -9.97 -8.65
N GLN A 51 -3.20 -10.93 -8.93
CA GLN A 51 -2.88 -11.30 -10.31
C GLN A 51 -4.16 -11.66 -11.08
N GLY A 52 -4.38 -11.02 -12.23
CA GLY A 52 -5.58 -11.22 -13.04
C GLY A 52 -6.85 -10.53 -12.53
N LYS A 53 -6.78 -9.79 -11.41
CA LYS A 53 -7.92 -9.04 -10.85
C LYS A 53 -7.78 -7.55 -11.14
N GLU A 54 -8.89 -6.83 -11.14
CA GLU A 54 -8.94 -5.38 -11.35
C GLU A 54 -9.85 -4.70 -10.34
N ALA A 55 -9.53 -3.46 -10.02
CA ALA A 55 -10.36 -2.56 -9.23
C ALA A 55 -10.32 -1.15 -9.82
N ASN A 56 -11.27 -0.31 -9.47
CA ASN A 56 -11.28 1.07 -9.92
C ASN A 56 -10.06 1.84 -9.39
N GLU A 57 -9.70 1.59 -8.15
CA GLU A 57 -8.60 2.25 -7.48
C GLU A 57 -7.71 1.23 -6.75
N VAL A 58 -6.42 1.50 -6.74
CA VAL A 58 -5.42 0.71 -6.04
C VAL A 58 -4.56 1.63 -5.17
N ILE A 59 -4.34 1.22 -3.93
CA ILE A 59 -3.32 1.81 -3.05
C ILE A 59 -2.17 0.83 -2.96
N PHE A 60 -1.02 1.22 -3.48
CA PHE A 60 0.20 0.42 -3.43
C PHE A 60 1.06 0.89 -2.26
N VAL A 61 1.15 0.07 -1.21
CA VAL A 61 1.87 0.38 0.02
C VAL A 61 3.22 -0.29 0.02
N LEU A 62 4.27 0.52 0.00
CA LEU A 62 5.64 0.02 -0.12
C LEU A 62 6.18 -0.54 1.20
N GLY A 63 5.83 0.06 2.32
CA GLY A 63 6.38 -0.34 3.63
C GLY A 63 7.87 -0.01 3.76
N CYS A 64 8.55 -0.73 4.64
CA CYS A 64 9.94 -0.55 5.02
C CYS A 64 10.23 0.78 5.73
N ASP A 65 11.15 0.75 6.67
CA ASP A 65 11.66 1.92 7.37
C ASP A 65 13.08 2.29 6.90
N GLU A 66 13.63 3.36 7.42
CA GLU A 66 14.96 3.85 7.02
C GLU A 66 16.10 2.87 7.31
N THR A 67 15.93 1.95 8.28
CA THR A 67 16.93 0.92 8.57
C THR A 67 17.02 -0.13 7.48
N GLN A 68 16.00 -0.24 6.62
CA GLN A 68 15.87 -1.26 5.58
C GLN A 68 16.23 -0.75 4.18
N LYS A 69 16.51 0.53 4.01
CA LYS A 69 16.77 1.17 2.71
C LYS A 69 17.87 0.51 1.87
N ASP A 70 18.86 -0.10 2.49
CA ASP A 70 19.99 -0.75 1.82
C ASP A 70 19.80 -2.27 1.65
N ARG A 71 18.70 -2.82 2.13
CA ARG A 71 18.40 -4.25 2.03
C ARG A 71 17.88 -4.63 0.66
N TYR A 72 18.02 -5.91 0.33
CA TYR A 72 17.48 -6.51 -0.90
C TYR A 72 15.98 -6.24 -1.08
N ALA A 73 15.22 -6.21 0.01
CA ALA A 73 13.80 -5.90 -0.03
C ALA A 73 13.50 -4.60 -0.81
N VAL A 74 14.32 -3.55 -0.58
CA VAL A 74 14.15 -2.26 -1.25
C VAL A 74 14.86 -2.22 -2.61
N LYS A 75 16.09 -2.73 -2.67
CA LYS A 75 16.94 -2.58 -3.86
C LYS A 75 16.65 -3.59 -4.97
N GLY A 76 16.20 -4.78 -4.63
CA GLY A 76 16.10 -5.86 -5.59
C GLY A 76 14.76 -6.59 -5.62
N PHE A 77 14.13 -6.81 -4.46
CA PHE A 77 12.88 -7.58 -4.41
C PHE A 77 11.73 -6.83 -5.11
N VAL A 78 11.58 -5.54 -4.88
CA VAL A 78 10.58 -4.72 -5.56
C VAL A 78 11.11 -4.33 -6.93
N ASN A 79 10.88 -5.18 -7.89
CA ASN A 79 11.34 -5.06 -9.28
C ASN A 79 10.20 -4.57 -10.21
N SER A 80 10.51 -4.45 -11.49
CA SER A 80 9.56 -4.01 -12.50
C SER A 80 8.28 -4.85 -12.56
N ASN A 81 8.38 -6.16 -12.39
CA ASN A 81 7.22 -7.05 -12.41
C ASN A 81 6.26 -6.76 -11.26
N ILE A 82 6.78 -6.59 -10.05
CA ILE A 82 5.97 -6.30 -8.86
C ILE A 82 5.27 -4.95 -9.02
N VAL A 83 6.02 -3.92 -9.41
CA VAL A 83 5.46 -2.58 -9.60
C VAL A 83 4.42 -2.59 -10.72
N ASN A 84 4.75 -3.20 -11.85
CA ASN A 84 3.85 -3.25 -13.01
C ASN A 84 2.55 -3.99 -12.70
N VAL A 85 2.62 -5.16 -12.07
CA VAL A 85 1.41 -5.90 -11.68
C VAL A 85 0.57 -5.08 -10.72
N ALA A 86 1.17 -4.45 -9.72
CA ALA A 86 0.42 -3.63 -8.75
C ALA A 86 -0.31 -2.46 -9.42
N VAL A 87 0.39 -1.67 -10.24
CA VAL A 87 -0.20 -0.48 -10.85
C VAL A 87 -1.23 -0.80 -11.93
N THR A 88 -1.05 -1.90 -12.66
CA THR A 88 -1.98 -2.31 -13.72
C THR A 88 -3.27 -2.96 -13.19
N ARG A 89 -3.40 -3.19 -11.89
CA ARG A 89 -4.66 -3.65 -11.28
C ARG A 89 -5.71 -2.53 -11.20
N ALA A 90 -5.31 -1.27 -11.29
CA ALA A 90 -6.21 -0.13 -11.23
C ALA A 90 -6.76 0.22 -12.61
N LYS A 91 -8.09 0.41 -12.68
CA LYS A 91 -8.74 0.94 -13.90
C LYS A 91 -8.57 2.45 -14.04
N TYR A 92 -8.62 3.19 -12.93
CA TYR A 92 -8.68 4.65 -12.96
C TYR A 92 -7.59 5.35 -12.16
N ARG A 93 -7.29 4.87 -10.94
CA ARG A 93 -6.38 5.59 -10.04
C ARG A 93 -5.45 4.64 -9.31
N VAL A 94 -4.19 5.05 -9.20
CA VAL A 94 -3.18 4.42 -8.35
C VAL A 94 -2.63 5.42 -7.37
N TYR A 95 -2.56 5.03 -6.11
CA TYR A 95 -1.88 5.78 -5.06
C TYR A 95 -0.69 4.97 -4.59
N ILE A 96 0.48 5.57 -4.52
CA ILE A 96 1.68 4.94 -4.00
C ILE A 96 2.01 5.57 -2.65
N VAL A 97 2.03 4.75 -1.61
CA VAL A 97 2.32 5.16 -0.23
C VAL A 97 3.66 4.59 0.18
N GLY A 98 4.59 5.44 0.53
CA GLY A 98 5.92 5.02 0.95
C GLY A 98 6.77 6.17 1.47
N ASN A 99 7.86 5.84 2.14
CA ASN A 99 8.85 6.81 2.58
C ASN A 99 9.85 7.07 1.46
N SER A 100 9.87 8.29 0.92
CA SER A 100 10.74 8.65 -0.21
C SER A 100 12.23 8.47 0.10
N LYS A 101 12.65 8.68 1.35
CA LYS A 101 14.04 8.47 1.77
C LYS A 101 14.46 7.00 1.71
N VAL A 102 13.53 6.08 1.93
CA VAL A 102 13.78 4.64 1.83
C VAL A 102 13.82 4.20 0.37
N TRP A 103 12.85 4.66 -0.43
CA TRP A 103 12.60 4.15 -1.77
C TRP A 103 13.30 4.93 -2.89
N GLU A 104 14.02 6.01 -2.59
CA GLU A 104 14.79 6.77 -3.58
C GLU A 104 15.87 5.95 -4.29
N LYS A 105 16.33 4.85 -3.67
CA LYS A 105 17.32 3.93 -4.24
C LYS A 105 16.69 2.83 -5.09
N ASN A 106 15.37 2.73 -5.13
CA ASN A 106 14.69 1.79 -6.00
C ASN A 106 14.40 2.46 -7.34
N GLU A 107 15.01 1.93 -8.39
CA GLU A 107 14.94 2.45 -9.75
C GLU A 107 13.49 2.58 -10.26
N TYR A 108 12.69 1.54 -10.05
CA TYR A 108 11.32 1.48 -10.57
C TYR A 108 10.36 2.43 -9.84
N ILE A 109 10.55 2.60 -8.54
CA ILE A 109 9.78 3.57 -7.76
C ILE A 109 10.17 4.99 -8.15
N ASN A 110 11.45 5.26 -8.40
CA ASN A 110 11.90 6.56 -8.88
C ASN A 110 11.34 6.90 -10.27
N GLU A 111 11.27 5.93 -11.18
CA GLU A 111 10.61 6.12 -12.47
C GLU A 111 9.12 6.46 -12.31
N ALA A 112 8.41 5.77 -11.42
CA ALA A 112 7.03 6.07 -11.11
C ALA A 112 6.85 7.48 -10.54
N LYS A 113 7.73 7.91 -9.64
CA LYS A 113 7.71 9.26 -9.06
C LYS A 113 7.84 10.38 -10.11
N ALA A 114 8.54 10.13 -11.20
CA ALA A 114 8.75 11.12 -12.24
C ALA A 114 7.48 11.46 -13.03
N ILE A 115 6.47 10.61 -13.00
CA ILE A 115 5.24 10.75 -13.78
C ILE A 115 3.96 10.90 -12.95
N ILE A 116 4.06 10.88 -11.62
CA ILE A 116 2.92 11.06 -10.71
C ILE A 116 3.04 12.37 -9.93
N ASP A 117 1.89 12.91 -9.55
CA ASP A 117 1.84 14.05 -8.64
C ASP A 117 2.24 13.60 -7.23
N ILE A 118 3.17 14.32 -6.61
CA ILE A 118 3.67 13.98 -5.30
C ILE A 118 2.95 14.82 -4.24
N LEU A 119 2.26 14.14 -3.34
CA LEU A 119 1.72 14.72 -2.13
C LEU A 119 2.63 14.34 -0.96
N THR A 120 3.24 15.33 -0.34
CA THR A 120 4.03 15.11 0.87
C THR A 120 3.13 15.31 2.08
N ILE A 121 2.97 14.26 2.88
CA ILE A 121 2.28 14.33 4.16
C ILE A 121 3.34 14.52 5.23
N GLU A 122 3.39 15.69 5.83
CA GLU A 122 4.22 15.92 7.00
C GLU A 122 3.63 15.20 8.20
N ASN A 123 4.50 14.63 9.05
CA ASN A 123 4.08 14.01 10.29
C ASN A 123 3.48 15.08 11.20
N THR A 124 2.16 15.18 11.16
CA THR A 124 1.43 15.98 12.13
C THR A 124 0.93 15.06 13.23
N THR A 125 1.21 15.42 14.47
CA THR A 125 0.70 14.73 15.66
C THR A 125 -0.84 14.79 15.76
N GLU A 126 -1.49 15.53 14.88
CA GLU A 126 -2.95 15.71 14.80
C GLU A 126 -3.67 14.51 14.16
N LEU A 127 -2.95 13.60 13.53
CA LEU A 127 -3.53 12.37 12.94
C LEU A 127 -3.53 11.18 13.90
N ALA A 128 -3.13 11.39 15.11
CA ALA A 128 -3.14 10.36 16.14
C ALA A 128 -4.55 10.07 16.66
#